data_8a9a4f3d2bac6d86572ab728ef08d906
#
_entry.id   8a9a4f3d2bac6d86572ab728ef08d906
#
_cell.length_a   1.000
_cell.length_b   1.000
_cell.length_c   1.000
_cell.angle_alpha   90.00
_cell.angle_beta   90.00
_cell.angle_gamma   90.00
#
_symmetry.space_group_name_H-M   'P 1'
#
loop_
_entity.id
_entity.type
_entity.pdbx_description
1 polymer ?
#
loop_
_entity_poly.entity_id
_entity_poly.type
_entity_poly.pdbx_seq_one_letter_code
_entity_poly.pdbx_strand_id
1 'polypeptide(L)'
;RTTDKSIEDIDNLKDNKNILSDTLSTIDNELGEVDMRVEKASTLYIELNTKIKNHKNDKTEEKFVELESLENTKREFQIDLDKMEIEIRTKLDKIEKLGNLEWDDDCEYCMGNPFTLDARETKKKLDADKVILKNYLEEFDSISETIKTLYHTRERKSDLDDFINKIQQVSTLKNELESKKVLLGEKKKNVLHQLNSIEEKIIKYYDQEKDIVYNQQIENEIDISQKSNTDLSYQIDTLNKTL
;
A
#
# COMPACT_ATOMS: atom_id res chain seq x y z
N ARG A 1 -60.45 27.47 15.04
CA ARG A 1 -59.13 27.72 14.31
C ARG A 1 -58.50 26.38 14.04
N THR A 2 -58.09 26.15 12.83
CA THR A 2 -57.41 24.89 12.44
C THR A 2 -55.90 25.04 12.60
N THR A 3 -55.31 24.20 13.46
CA THR A 3 -53.86 24.00 13.57
C THR A 3 -53.55 22.53 13.46
N ASP A 4 -52.46 22.19 12.84
CA ASP A 4 -52.02 20.80 12.60
C ASP A 4 -51.07 20.30 13.69
N LYS A 5 -50.93 21.03 14.82
CA LYS A 5 -49.89 20.77 15.82
C LYS A 5 -50.48 20.65 17.23
N SER A 6 -49.96 19.71 18.02
CA SER A 6 -50.22 19.55 19.45
C SER A 6 -49.05 20.01 20.31
N ILE A 7 -49.26 20.19 21.65
CA ILE A 7 -48.14 20.55 22.58
C ILE A 7 -47.12 19.42 22.65
N GLU A 8 -47.53 18.16 22.58
CA GLU A 8 -46.63 17.00 22.58
C GLU A 8 -45.74 16.96 21.35
N ASP A 9 -46.15 17.49 20.19
CA ASP A 9 -45.37 17.53 18.97
C ASP A 9 -44.15 18.46 19.10
N ILE A 10 -44.22 19.53 19.91
CA ILE A 10 -43.06 20.45 20.06
C ILE A 10 -41.89 19.82 20.83
N ASP A 11 -42.18 19.03 21.85
CA ASP A 11 -41.11 18.37 22.64
C ASP A 11 -40.40 17.31 21.80
N ASN A 12 -41.14 16.51 21.04
CA ASN A 12 -40.60 15.58 20.06
C ASN A 12 -39.74 16.29 19.00
N LEU A 13 -40.13 17.47 18.51
CA LEU A 13 -39.33 18.25 17.56
C LEU A 13 -38.06 18.78 18.18
N LYS A 14 -38.08 19.23 19.44
CA LYS A 14 -36.87 19.68 20.18
C LYS A 14 -35.93 18.52 20.43
N ASP A 15 -36.41 17.37 20.85
CA ASP A 15 -35.60 16.17 21.08
C ASP A 15 -34.94 15.71 19.79
N ASN A 16 -35.65 15.65 18.68
CA ASN A 16 -35.12 15.31 17.37
C ASN A 16 -34.07 16.34 16.91
N LYS A 17 -34.28 17.64 17.18
CA LYS A 17 -33.27 18.68 16.89
C LYS A 17 -31.97 18.42 17.67
N ASN A 18 -32.06 18.08 18.96
CA ASN A 18 -30.87 17.78 19.78
C ASN A 18 -30.15 16.55 19.27
N ILE A 19 -30.84 15.46 18.96
CA ILE A 19 -30.26 14.24 18.40
C ILE A 19 -29.53 14.53 17.07
N LEU A 20 -30.12 15.31 16.17
CA LEU A 20 -29.50 15.68 14.91
C LEU A 20 -28.32 16.62 15.10
N SER A 21 -28.34 17.52 16.09
CA SER A 21 -27.23 18.39 16.44
C SER A 21 -26.03 17.58 16.96
N ASP A 22 -26.25 16.59 17.82
CA ASP A 22 -25.23 15.67 18.33
C ASP A 22 -24.66 14.82 17.19
N THR A 23 -25.53 14.35 16.30
CA THR A 23 -25.10 13.61 15.10
C THR A 23 -24.22 14.47 14.19
N LEU A 24 -24.58 15.74 13.99
CA LEU A 24 -23.77 16.69 13.21
C LEU A 24 -22.39 16.90 13.81
N SER A 25 -22.33 17.10 15.14
CA SER A 25 -21.07 17.24 15.87
C SER A 25 -20.18 15.99 15.72
N THR A 26 -20.78 14.80 15.79
CA THR A 26 -20.06 13.53 15.58
C THR A 26 -19.50 13.44 14.16
N ILE A 27 -20.29 13.78 13.14
CA ILE A 27 -19.84 13.77 11.75
C ILE A 27 -18.72 14.79 11.54
N ASP A 28 -18.77 15.96 12.15
CA ASP A 28 -17.73 16.98 12.04
C ASP A 28 -16.41 16.52 12.67
N ASN A 29 -16.46 15.86 13.81
CA ASN A 29 -15.29 15.24 14.43
C ASN A 29 -14.68 14.15 13.54
N GLU A 30 -15.52 13.25 12.99
CA GLU A 30 -15.05 12.21 12.06
C GLU A 30 -14.43 12.80 10.79
N LEU A 31 -15.01 13.87 10.24
CA LEU A 31 -14.44 14.59 9.08
C LEU A 31 -13.07 15.16 9.41
N GLY A 32 -12.92 15.79 10.59
CA GLY A 32 -11.64 16.31 11.06
C GLY A 32 -10.56 15.24 11.18
N GLU A 33 -10.91 14.06 11.72
CA GLU A 33 -10.00 12.93 11.80
C GLU A 33 -9.60 12.39 10.42
N VAL A 34 -10.57 12.28 9.50
CA VAL A 34 -10.32 11.84 8.13
C VAL A 34 -9.40 12.82 7.42
N ASP A 35 -9.64 14.13 7.55
CA ASP A 35 -8.81 15.17 6.93
C ASP A 35 -7.35 15.12 7.40
N MET A 36 -7.13 14.98 8.71
CA MET A 36 -5.78 14.80 9.25
C MET A 36 -5.08 13.55 8.70
N ARG A 37 -5.81 12.46 8.52
CA ARG A 37 -5.26 11.22 7.96
C ARG A 37 -4.94 11.35 6.47
N VAL A 38 -5.79 12.03 5.70
CA VAL A 38 -5.53 12.33 4.27
C VAL A 38 -4.28 13.19 4.12
N GLU A 39 -4.10 14.20 4.97
CA GLU A 39 -2.92 15.06 4.96
C GLU A 39 -1.64 14.26 5.23
N LYS A 40 -1.65 13.43 6.29
CA LYS A 40 -0.50 12.55 6.62
C LYS A 40 -0.19 11.57 5.49
N ALA A 41 -1.20 10.95 4.89
CA ALA A 41 -1.02 10.04 3.76
C ALA A 41 -0.45 10.79 2.53
N SER A 42 -0.92 12.01 2.27
CA SER A 42 -0.42 12.84 1.17
C SER A 42 1.04 13.26 1.36
N THR A 43 1.43 13.63 2.57
CA THR A 43 2.82 13.96 2.91
C THR A 43 3.73 12.75 2.70
N LEU A 44 3.34 11.58 3.24
CA LEU A 44 4.09 10.34 3.08
C LEU A 44 4.20 9.93 1.61
N TYR A 45 3.14 10.11 0.83
CA TYR A 45 3.16 9.84 -0.62
C TYR A 45 4.19 10.71 -1.36
N ILE A 46 4.29 11.99 -1.02
CA ILE A 46 5.28 12.92 -1.61
C ILE A 46 6.70 12.51 -1.23
N GLU A 47 6.93 12.16 0.04
CA GLU A 47 8.25 11.72 0.53
C GLU A 47 8.70 10.43 -0.18
N LEU A 48 7.82 9.44 -0.31
CA LEU A 48 8.13 8.18 -1.00
C LEU A 48 8.42 8.42 -2.49
N ASN A 49 7.62 9.25 -3.17
CA ASN A 49 7.88 9.62 -4.56
C ASN A 49 9.24 10.29 -4.75
N THR A 50 9.63 11.14 -3.80
CA THR A 50 10.94 11.81 -3.85
C THR A 50 12.07 10.78 -3.73
N LYS A 51 11.94 9.80 -2.80
CA LYS A 51 12.90 8.71 -2.65
C LYS A 51 13.01 7.85 -3.91
N ILE A 52 11.87 7.43 -4.48
CA ILE A 52 11.83 6.67 -5.73
C ILE A 52 12.49 7.45 -6.87
N LYS A 53 12.22 8.75 -6.98
CA LYS A 53 12.83 9.61 -7.99
C LYS A 53 14.36 9.66 -7.83
N ASN A 54 14.86 9.73 -6.60
CA ASN A 54 16.31 9.71 -6.34
C ASN A 54 16.94 8.38 -6.81
N HIS A 55 16.31 7.24 -6.51
CA HIS A 55 16.78 5.93 -7.00
C HIS A 55 16.77 5.84 -8.53
N LYS A 56 15.76 6.42 -9.20
CA LYS A 56 15.72 6.50 -10.67
C LYS A 56 16.84 7.38 -11.22
N ASN A 57 17.09 8.54 -10.62
CA ASN A 57 18.19 9.43 -11.03
C ASN A 57 19.55 8.74 -10.86
N ASP A 58 19.71 7.95 -9.81
CA ASP A 58 20.94 7.18 -9.54
C ASP A 58 21.05 5.90 -10.37
N LYS A 59 20.07 5.63 -11.23
CA LYS A 59 20.00 4.43 -12.09
C LYS A 59 20.12 3.12 -11.30
N THR A 60 19.49 3.06 -10.13
CA THR A 60 19.60 1.90 -9.22
C THR A 60 19.20 0.59 -9.90
N GLU A 61 18.17 0.59 -10.72
CA GLU A 61 17.67 -0.61 -11.41
C GLU A 61 18.64 -1.07 -12.52
N GLU A 62 19.15 -0.12 -13.32
CA GLU A 62 20.13 -0.41 -14.37
C GLU A 62 21.41 -1.00 -13.76
N LYS A 63 21.93 -0.39 -12.69
CA LYS A 63 23.11 -0.86 -11.96
C LYS A 63 22.90 -2.24 -11.32
N PHE A 64 21.70 -2.53 -10.86
CA PHE A 64 21.36 -3.84 -10.30
C PHE A 64 21.40 -4.93 -11.38
N VAL A 65 20.81 -4.68 -12.55
CA VAL A 65 20.87 -5.60 -13.69
C VAL A 65 22.33 -5.81 -14.16
N GLU A 66 23.12 -4.73 -14.20
CA GLU A 66 24.54 -4.79 -14.50
C GLU A 66 25.30 -5.68 -13.50
N LEU A 67 25.05 -5.50 -12.20
CA LEU A 67 25.67 -6.32 -11.15
C LEU A 67 25.33 -7.79 -11.31
N GLU A 68 24.07 -8.15 -11.55
CA GLU A 68 23.67 -9.55 -11.78
C GLU A 68 24.34 -10.16 -13.01
N SER A 69 24.44 -9.38 -14.09
CA SER A 69 25.13 -9.81 -15.31
C SER A 69 26.62 -10.06 -15.05
N LEU A 70 27.30 -9.15 -14.35
CA LEU A 70 28.72 -9.28 -14.01
C LEU A 70 28.97 -10.47 -13.08
N GLU A 71 28.11 -10.72 -12.11
CA GLU A 71 28.23 -11.89 -11.22
C GLU A 71 28.05 -13.21 -11.97
N ASN A 72 27.17 -13.26 -12.96
CA ASN A 72 27.02 -14.44 -13.83
C ASN A 72 28.26 -14.63 -14.68
N THR A 73 28.73 -13.58 -15.35
CA THR A 73 29.97 -13.60 -16.15
C THR A 73 31.17 -14.05 -15.29
N LYS A 74 31.28 -13.51 -14.07
CA LYS A 74 32.35 -13.94 -13.15
C LYS A 74 32.30 -15.43 -12.82
N ARG A 75 31.09 -16.00 -12.64
CA ARG A 75 30.95 -17.46 -12.42
C ARG A 75 31.40 -18.28 -13.63
N GLU A 76 31.06 -17.84 -14.84
CA GLU A 76 31.49 -18.49 -16.07
C GLU A 76 33.00 -18.45 -16.21
N PHE A 77 33.65 -17.29 -15.99
CA PHE A 77 35.09 -17.14 -15.96
C PHE A 77 35.78 -18.05 -14.93
N GLN A 78 35.20 -18.16 -13.72
CA GLN A 78 35.76 -19.05 -12.70
C GLN A 78 35.76 -20.52 -13.15
N ILE A 79 34.66 -20.99 -13.79
CA ILE A 79 34.58 -22.35 -14.33
C ILE A 79 35.63 -22.57 -15.41
N ASP A 80 35.85 -21.60 -16.27
CA ASP A 80 36.86 -21.72 -17.35
C ASP A 80 38.28 -21.64 -16.81
N LEU A 81 38.55 -20.80 -15.82
CA LEU A 81 39.84 -20.77 -15.09
C LEU A 81 40.14 -22.11 -14.43
N ASP A 82 39.17 -22.71 -13.75
CA ASP A 82 39.34 -24.02 -13.10
C ASP A 82 39.69 -25.13 -14.14
N LYS A 83 39.03 -25.11 -15.30
CA LYS A 83 39.35 -26.04 -16.41
C LYS A 83 40.78 -25.83 -16.95
N MET A 84 41.15 -24.56 -17.21
CA MET A 84 42.48 -24.21 -17.69
C MET A 84 43.57 -24.61 -16.70
N GLU A 85 43.35 -24.42 -15.39
CA GLU A 85 44.29 -24.84 -14.35
C GLU A 85 44.52 -26.37 -14.39
N ILE A 86 43.44 -27.15 -14.52
CA ILE A 86 43.49 -28.62 -14.61
C ILE A 86 44.30 -29.03 -15.89
N GLU A 87 44.01 -28.38 -17.03
CA GLU A 87 44.71 -28.67 -18.27
C GLU A 87 46.18 -28.34 -18.19
N ILE A 88 46.54 -27.17 -17.65
CA ILE A 88 47.93 -26.74 -17.47
C ILE A 88 48.68 -27.69 -16.52
N ARG A 89 48.04 -28.09 -15.40
CA ARG A 89 48.60 -29.07 -14.46
C ARG A 89 48.87 -30.41 -15.15
N THR A 90 47.95 -30.90 -15.96
CA THR A 90 48.10 -32.15 -16.73
C THR A 90 49.27 -32.05 -17.74
N LYS A 91 49.41 -30.89 -18.40
CA LYS A 91 50.53 -30.63 -19.32
C LYS A 91 51.89 -30.58 -18.60
N LEU A 92 51.93 -29.94 -17.41
CA LEU A 92 53.15 -29.89 -16.58
C LEU A 92 53.55 -31.30 -16.11
N ASP A 93 52.61 -32.13 -15.66
CA ASP A 93 52.86 -33.51 -15.25
C ASP A 93 53.47 -34.36 -16.40
N LYS A 94 52.97 -34.14 -17.64
CA LYS A 94 53.55 -34.80 -18.83
C LYS A 94 54.99 -34.37 -19.09
N ILE A 95 55.29 -33.08 -18.99
CA ILE A 95 56.62 -32.52 -19.22
C ILE A 95 57.58 -32.99 -18.13
N GLU A 96 57.15 -33.04 -16.85
CA GLU A 96 57.94 -33.52 -15.74
C GLU A 96 58.30 -34.99 -15.91
N LYS A 97 57.34 -35.83 -16.31
CA LYS A 97 57.59 -37.25 -16.60
C LYS A 97 58.61 -37.45 -17.71
N LEU A 98 58.60 -36.60 -18.76
CA LEU A 98 59.64 -36.64 -19.81
C LEU A 98 60.97 -36.23 -19.26
N GLY A 99 61.09 -35.18 -18.40
CA GLY A 99 62.31 -34.74 -17.78
C GLY A 99 62.95 -35.79 -16.89
N ASN A 100 62.22 -36.73 -16.37
CA ASN A 100 62.70 -37.85 -15.54
C ASN A 100 63.11 -39.08 -16.35
N LEU A 101 62.90 -39.09 -17.67
CA LEU A 101 63.36 -40.15 -18.56
C LEU A 101 64.76 -39.84 -19.01
N GLU A 102 65.74 -40.86 -18.91
CA GLU A 102 67.02 -40.81 -19.49
C GLU A 102 66.85 -40.84 -21.03
N TRP A 103 67.03 -39.73 -21.69
CA TRP A 103 66.92 -39.61 -23.13
C TRP A 103 68.08 -38.75 -23.67
N ASP A 104 68.54 -39.10 -24.85
CA ASP A 104 69.63 -38.45 -25.53
C ASP A 104 69.15 -37.65 -26.74
N ASP A 105 69.46 -36.34 -26.77
CA ASP A 105 69.03 -35.40 -27.83
C ASP A 105 69.62 -35.73 -29.18
N ASP A 106 70.72 -36.44 -29.22
CA ASP A 106 71.41 -36.84 -30.44
C ASP A 106 70.98 -38.24 -30.95
N CYS A 107 70.15 -38.96 -30.20
CA CYS A 107 69.64 -40.26 -30.58
C CYS A 107 68.33 -40.16 -31.43
N GLU A 108 68.47 -40.54 -32.75
CA GLU A 108 67.32 -40.52 -33.68
C GLU A 108 66.14 -41.34 -33.19
N TYR A 109 66.33 -42.44 -32.46
CA TYR A 109 65.30 -43.28 -31.89
C TYR A 109 64.61 -42.58 -30.74
N CYS A 110 65.34 -41.93 -29.88
CA CYS A 110 64.79 -41.15 -28.77
C CYS A 110 63.96 -39.93 -29.28
N MET A 111 64.49 -39.28 -30.32
CA MET A 111 63.82 -38.11 -30.93
C MET A 111 62.56 -38.47 -31.70
N GLY A 112 62.51 -39.68 -32.29
CA GLY A 112 61.31 -40.17 -33.01
C GLY A 112 60.28 -40.86 -32.10
N ASN A 113 60.54 -40.98 -30.80
CA ASN A 113 59.58 -41.61 -29.88
C ASN A 113 58.27 -40.77 -29.73
N PRO A 114 57.10 -41.37 -29.90
CA PRO A 114 55.82 -40.65 -29.81
C PRO A 114 55.65 -39.89 -28.49
N PHE A 115 56.15 -40.40 -27.37
CA PHE A 115 56.11 -39.70 -26.06
C PHE A 115 56.97 -38.44 -26.03
N THR A 116 58.16 -38.47 -26.63
CA THR A 116 59.04 -37.33 -26.71
C THR A 116 58.48 -36.25 -27.61
N LEU A 117 57.88 -36.63 -28.76
CA LEU A 117 57.22 -35.71 -29.68
C LEU A 117 55.98 -35.05 -29.01
N ASP A 118 55.12 -35.83 -28.37
CA ASP A 118 53.95 -35.32 -27.66
C ASP A 118 54.34 -34.37 -26.52
N ALA A 119 55.37 -34.68 -25.75
CA ALA A 119 55.80 -33.82 -24.66
C ALA A 119 56.44 -32.49 -25.14
N ARG A 120 57.24 -32.54 -26.26
CA ARG A 120 57.76 -31.32 -26.88
C ARG A 120 56.68 -30.43 -27.46
N GLU A 121 55.69 -31.02 -28.12
CA GLU A 121 54.56 -30.28 -28.63
C GLU A 121 53.73 -29.67 -27.47
N THR A 122 53.53 -30.43 -26.39
CA THR A 122 52.87 -29.98 -25.17
C THR A 122 53.62 -28.81 -24.52
N LYS A 123 54.99 -28.86 -24.48
CA LYS A 123 55.79 -27.75 -23.96
C LYS A 123 55.63 -26.45 -24.77
N LYS A 124 55.58 -26.57 -26.13
CA LYS A 124 55.34 -25.40 -27.00
C LYS A 124 53.95 -24.79 -26.77
N LYS A 125 52.91 -25.64 -26.56
CA LYS A 125 51.52 -25.18 -26.30
C LYS A 125 51.37 -24.57 -24.89
N LEU A 126 52.16 -25.03 -23.91
CA LEU A 126 52.09 -24.55 -22.53
C LEU A 126 52.35 -23.04 -22.38
N ASP A 127 53.31 -22.51 -23.17
CA ASP A 127 53.64 -21.07 -23.12
C ASP A 127 52.46 -20.21 -23.68
N ALA A 128 51.75 -20.70 -24.70
CA ALA A 128 50.57 -20.05 -25.23
C ALA A 128 49.41 -20.13 -24.20
N ASP A 129 49.23 -21.30 -23.57
CA ASP A 129 48.18 -21.48 -22.54
C ASP A 129 48.40 -20.57 -21.33
N LYS A 130 49.66 -20.35 -20.91
CA LYS A 130 50.01 -19.41 -19.82
C LYS A 130 49.65 -17.96 -20.17
N VAL A 131 49.82 -17.55 -21.41
CA VAL A 131 49.42 -16.20 -21.87
C VAL A 131 47.90 -16.07 -21.84
N ILE A 132 47.19 -17.11 -22.31
CA ILE A 132 45.71 -17.13 -22.28
C ILE A 132 45.22 -17.07 -20.83
N LEU A 133 45.78 -17.90 -19.94
CA LEU A 133 45.43 -17.90 -18.52
C LEU A 133 45.65 -16.52 -17.87
N LYS A 134 46.79 -15.87 -18.19
CA LYS A 134 47.06 -14.53 -17.67
C LYS A 134 46.01 -13.53 -18.10
N ASN A 135 45.61 -13.52 -19.36
CA ASN A 135 44.59 -12.62 -19.87
C ASN A 135 43.23 -12.88 -19.18
N TYR A 136 42.83 -14.15 -18.99
CA TYR A 136 41.64 -14.52 -18.27
C TYR A 136 41.65 -14.04 -16.82
N LEU A 137 42.79 -14.15 -16.12
CA LEU A 137 42.93 -13.65 -14.75
C LEU A 137 42.81 -12.12 -14.69
N GLU A 138 43.38 -11.40 -15.63
CA GLU A 138 43.27 -9.93 -15.71
C GLU A 138 41.83 -9.51 -15.95
N GLU A 139 41.08 -10.19 -16.83
CA GLU A 139 39.66 -9.94 -17.04
C GLU A 139 38.83 -10.30 -15.81
N PHE A 140 39.05 -11.43 -15.15
CA PHE A 140 38.41 -11.84 -13.93
C PHE A 140 38.60 -10.83 -12.79
N ASP A 141 39.80 -10.31 -12.63
CA ASP A 141 40.14 -9.28 -11.64
C ASP A 141 39.39 -7.97 -11.95
N SER A 142 39.37 -7.55 -13.23
CA SER A 142 38.65 -6.37 -13.68
C SER A 142 37.13 -6.46 -13.36
N ILE A 143 36.51 -7.61 -13.67
CA ILE A 143 35.12 -7.88 -13.35
C ILE A 143 34.90 -7.83 -11.83
N SER A 144 35.80 -8.46 -11.07
CA SER A 144 35.74 -8.49 -9.60
C SER A 144 35.81 -7.11 -8.97
N GLU A 145 36.70 -6.22 -9.49
CA GLU A 145 36.75 -4.83 -9.03
C GLU A 145 35.47 -4.05 -9.37
N THR A 146 34.93 -4.26 -10.59
CA THR A 146 33.66 -3.62 -10.97
C THR A 146 32.49 -4.05 -10.05
N ILE A 147 32.39 -5.35 -9.74
CA ILE A 147 31.39 -5.88 -8.77
C ILE A 147 31.55 -5.21 -7.40
N LYS A 148 32.79 -4.99 -6.92
CA LYS A 148 33.00 -4.28 -5.64
C LYS A 148 32.49 -2.85 -5.65
N THR A 149 32.63 -2.14 -6.77
CA THR A 149 32.08 -0.78 -6.89
C THR A 149 30.55 -0.75 -6.84
N LEU A 150 29.90 -1.84 -7.27
CA LEU A 150 28.45 -2.00 -7.28
C LEU A 150 27.88 -2.66 -6.00
N TYR A 151 28.72 -2.90 -4.99
CA TYR A 151 28.34 -3.67 -3.79
C TYR A 151 27.05 -3.20 -3.11
N HIS A 152 26.85 -1.88 -2.99
CA HIS A 152 25.65 -1.32 -2.34
C HIS A 152 24.40 -1.34 -3.23
N THR A 153 24.51 -1.78 -4.47
CA THR A 153 23.37 -1.72 -5.42
C THR A 153 22.24 -2.66 -5.01
N ARG A 154 22.53 -3.80 -4.38
CA ARG A 154 21.52 -4.75 -3.89
C ARG A 154 20.65 -4.16 -2.78
N GLU A 155 21.27 -3.51 -1.80
CA GLU A 155 20.58 -2.83 -0.70
C GLU A 155 19.71 -1.71 -1.26
N ARG A 156 20.26 -0.88 -2.14
CA ARG A 156 19.51 0.22 -2.79
C ARG A 156 18.33 -0.28 -3.64
N LYS A 157 18.46 -1.43 -4.32
CA LYS A 157 17.37 -2.05 -5.06
C LYS A 157 16.28 -2.54 -4.12
N SER A 158 16.65 -3.17 -3.01
CA SER A 158 15.71 -3.58 -1.96
C SER A 158 14.94 -2.39 -1.38
N ASP A 159 15.62 -1.27 -1.08
CA ASP A 159 14.99 -0.04 -0.62
C ASP A 159 14.01 0.52 -1.65
N LEU A 160 14.39 0.51 -2.93
CA LEU A 160 13.53 0.98 -4.02
C LEU A 160 12.25 0.14 -4.12
N ASP A 161 12.36 -1.19 -4.04
CA ASP A 161 11.21 -2.09 -4.08
C ASP A 161 10.29 -1.89 -2.88
N ASP A 162 10.86 -1.68 -1.70
CA ASP A 162 10.12 -1.33 -0.48
C ASP A 162 9.37 0.01 -0.61
N PHE A 163 9.98 1.02 -1.20
CA PHE A 163 9.32 2.31 -1.44
C PHE A 163 8.19 2.19 -2.45
N ILE A 164 8.37 1.39 -3.51
CA ILE A 164 7.32 1.12 -4.51
C ILE A 164 6.13 0.41 -3.85
N ASN A 165 6.37 -0.59 -3.02
CA ASN A 165 5.31 -1.28 -2.29
C ASN A 165 4.57 -0.36 -1.31
N LYS A 166 5.32 0.44 -0.55
CA LYS A 166 4.74 1.40 0.40
C LYS A 166 3.91 2.47 -0.30
N ILE A 167 4.35 2.99 -1.44
CA ILE A 167 3.59 4.03 -2.15
C ILE A 167 2.27 3.49 -2.70
N GLN A 168 2.20 2.22 -3.12
CA GLN A 168 0.97 1.57 -3.52
C GLN A 168 -0.02 1.48 -2.35
N GLN A 169 0.45 1.05 -1.17
CA GLN A 169 -0.36 0.96 0.04
C GLN A 169 -0.90 2.34 0.47
N VAL A 170 -0.04 3.37 0.46
CA VAL A 170 -0.42 4.74 0.80
C VAL A 170 -1.43 5.30 -0.20
N SER A 171 -1.27 5.01 -1.50
CA SER A 171 -2.22 5.43 -2.54
C SER A 171 -3.59 4.80 -2.32
N THR A 172 -3.65 3.51 -2.03
CA THR A 172 -4.91 2.81 -1.71
C THR A 172 -5.58 3.41 -0.47
N LEU A 173 -4.84 3.59 0.61
CA LEU A 173 -5.34 4.21 1.84
C LEU A 173 -5.88 5.62 1.60
N LYS A 174 -5.17 6.42 0.80
CA LYS A 174 -5.61 7.79 0.46
C LYS A 174 -6.95 7.77 -0.27
N ASN A 175 -7.12 6.90 -1.26
CA ASN A 175 -8.37 6.76 -2.01
C ASN A 175 -9.53 6.32 -1.12
N GLU A 176 -9.29 5.40 -0.19
CA GLU A 176 -10.29 4.96 0.81
C GLU A 176 -10.72 6.11 1.73
N LEU A 177 -9.74 6.88 2.22
CA LEU A 177 -10.02 8.04 3.08
C LEU A 177 -10.77 9.15 2.34
N GLU A 178 -10.42 9.44 1.10
CA GLU A 178 -11.13 10.41 0.25
C GLU A 178 -12.58 9.96 -0.01
N SER A 179 -12.79 8.68 -0.28
CA SER A 179 -14.14 8.11 -0.44
C SER A 179 -14.96 8.23 0.86
N LYS A 180 -14.34 7.95 2.01
CA LYS A 180 -14.99 8.14 3.32
C LYS A 180 -15.33 9.60 3.57
N LYS A 181 -14.46 10.53 3.21
CA LYS A 181 -14.71 11.99 3.33
C LYS A 181 -15.92 12.41 2.52
N VAL A 182 -16.05 11.96 1.27
CA VAL A 182 -17.21 12.25 0.42
C VAL A 182 -18.49 11.74 1.06
N LEU A 183 -18.50 10.48 1.54
CA LEU A 183 -19.65 9.88 2.20
C LEU A 183 -20.08 10.64 3.46
N LEU A 184 -19.13 11.04 4.30
CA LEU A 184 -19.40 11.85 5.50
C LEU A 184 -19.92 13.24 5.12
N GLY A 185 -19.41 13.85 4.05
CA GLY A 185 -19.90 15.11 3.52
C GLY A 185 -21.36 15.05 3.05
N GLU A 186 -21.74 13.95 2.40
CA GLU A 186 -23.14 13.71 2.02
C GLU A 186 -24.04 13.51 3.24
N LYS A 187 -23.61 12.71 4.21
CA LYS A 187 -24.32 12.53 5.48
C LYS A 187 -24.53 13.88 6.20
N LYS A 188 -23.47 14.70 6.27
CA LYS A 188 -23.55 16.04 6.86
C LYS A 188 -24.61 16.90 6.18
N LYS A 189 -24.65 16.93 4.85
CA LYS A 189 -25.66 17.67 4.08
C LYS A 189 -27.07 17.20 4.40
N ASN A 190 -27.29 15.90 4.48
CA ASN A 190 -28.60 15.33 4.81
C ASN A 190 -29.05 15.71 6.23
N VAL A 191 -28.17 15.63 7.21
CA VAL A 191 -28.45 16.02 8.60
C VAL A 191 -28.76 17.51 8.70
N LEU A 192 -28.01 18.37 8.03
CA LEU A 192 -28.29 19.82 7.97
C LEU A 192 -29.65 20.12 7.34
N HIS A 193 -30.03 19.43 6.27
CA HIS A 193 -31.35 19.60 5.66
C HIS A 193 -32.43 19.20 6.63
N GLN A 194 -32.28 18.09 7.37
CA GLN A 194 -33.23 17.65 8.37
C GLN A 194 -33.35 18.65 9.54
N LEU A 195 -32.22 19.17 10.03
CA LEU A 195 -32.19 20.21 11.06
C LEU A 195 -32.96 21.46 10.63
N ASN A 196 -32.69 21.98 9.44
CA ASN A 196 -33.39 23.14 8.91
C ASN A 196 -34.93 22.91 8.82
N SER A 197 -35.30 21.71 8.33
CA SER A 197 -36.73 21.34 8.27
C SER A 197 -37.39 21.30 9.64
N ILE A 198 -36.70 20.78 10.68
CA ILE A 198 -37.21 20.76 12.05
C ILE A 198 -37.29 22.18 12.63
N GLU A 199 -36.26 23.01 12.40
CA GLU A 199 -36.26 24.40 12.86
C GLU A 199 -37.42 25.20 12.26
N GLU A 200 -37.72 25.04 10.97
CA GLU A 200 -38.91 25.64 10.34
C GLU A 200 -40.20 25.17 10.98
N LYS A 201 -40.32 23.89 11.34
CA LYS A 201 -41.51 23.34 12.03
C LYS A 201 -41.63 23.92 13.43
N ILE A 202 -40.53 24.07 14.16
CA ILE A 202 -40.54 24.68 15.50
C ILE A 202 -40.97 26.16 15.43
N ILE A 203 -40.47 26.92 14.46
CA ILE A 203 -40.87 28.31 14.24
C ILE A 203 -42.39 28.39 13.96
N LYS A 204 -42.89 27.58 13.05
CA LYS A 204 -44.34 27.51 12.75
C LYS A 204 -45.18 27.13 13.96
N TYR A 205 -44.66 26.29 14.84
CA TYR A 205 -45.36 25.94 16.08
C TYR A 205 -45.51 27.17 16.98
N TYR A 206 -44.44 27.92 17.23
CA TYR A 206 -44.52 29.12 18.07
C TYR A 206 -45.36 30.25 17.49
N ASP A 207 -45.40 30.37 16.18
CA ASP A 207 -46.31 31.33 15.50
C ASP A 207 -47.79 30.96 15.73
N GLN A 208 -48.10 29.68 15.92
CA GLN A 208 -49.47 29.15 16.12
C GLN A 208 -49.78 28.77 17.56
N GLU A 209 -48.83 28.93 18.50
CA GLU A 209 -48.94 28.45 19.89
C GLU A 209 -50.26 28.87 20.58
N LYS A 210 -50.64 30.12 20.44
CA LYS A 210 -51.89 30.64 21.03
C LYS A 210 -53.15 29.90 20.51
N ASP A 211 -53.18 29.61 19.23
CA ASP A 211 -54.28 28.91 18.59
C ASP A 211 -54.28 27.42 18.95
N ILE A 212 -53.13 26.80 19.15
CA ILE A 212 -52.96 25.42 19.61
C ILE A 212 -53.52 25.26 21.03
N VAL A 213 -53.08 26.12 21.95
CA VAL A 213 -53.56 26.11 23.35
C VAL A 213 -55.06 26.32 23.42
N TYR A 214 -55.60 27.29 22.65
CA TYR A 214 -57.07 27.55 22.59
C TYR A 214 -57.83 26.34 22.06
N ASN A 215 -57.37 25.69 21.00
CA ASN A 215 -58.00 24.51 20.43
C ASN A 215 -58.06 23.34 21.45
N GLN A 216 -56.93 23.11 22.18
CA GLN A 216 -56.90 22.09 23.23
C GLN A 216 -57.90 22.36 24.37
N GLN A 217 -58.05 23.62 24.75
CA GLN A 217 -59.07 23.98 25.76
C GLN A 217 -60.45 23.64 25.26
N ILE A 218 -60.75 23.96 24.00
CA ILE A 218 -62.08 23.63 23.40
C ILE A 218 -62.27 22.11 23.30
N GLU A 219 -61.29 21.33 22.90
CA GLU A 219 -61.40 19.87 22.85
C GLU A 219 -61.68 19.28 24.21
N ASN A 220 -60.98 19.73 25.25
CA ASN A 220 -61.26 19.31 26.62
C ASN A 220 -62.72 19.68 27.07
N GLU A 221 -63.23 20.88 26.73
CA GLU A 221 -64.62 21.29 27.01
C GLU A 221 -65.60 20.42 26.26
N ILE A 222 -65.37 20.07 25.02
CA ILE A 222 -66.17 19.17 24.22
C ILE A 222 -66.24 17.78 24.87
N ASP A 223 -65.11 17.22 25.29
CA ASP A 223 -65.04 15.92 25.94
C ASP A 223 -65.81 15.88 27.26
N ILE A 224 -65.71 16.94 28.08
CA ILE A 224 -66.43 17.09 29.32
C ILE A 224 -67.96 17.16 29.03
N SER A 225 -68.33 17.95 28.01
CA SER A 225 -69.74 18.11 27.63
C SER A 225 -70.32 16.81 27.07
N GLN A 226 -69.53 16.04 26.27
CA GLN A 226 -69.96 14.75 25.76
C GLN A 226 -70.17 13.72 26.88
N LYS A 227 -69.22 13.64 27.84
CA LYS A 227 -69.45 12.80 29.06
C LYS A 227 -70.68 13.17 29.84
N SER A 228 -70.86 14.48 30.09
CA SER A 228 -72.04 14.96 30.79
C SER A 228 -73.36 14.62 30.06
N ASN A 229 -73.36 14.77 28.72
CA ASN A 229 -74.52 14.38 27.91
C ASN A 229 -74.84 12.88 27.99
N THR A 230 -73.75 12.05 27.97
CA THR A 230 -73.92 10.59 28.11
C THR A 230 -74.46 10.21 29.46
N ASP A 231 -73.98 10.84 30.54
CA ASP A 231 -74.43 10.62 31.89
C ASP A 231 -75.92 11.06 32.05
N LEU A 232 -76.31 12.24 31.51
CA LEU A 232 -77.70 12.72 31.51
C LEU A 232 -78.64 11.80 30.72
N SER A 233 -78.19 11.33 29.57
CA SER A 233 -78.94 10.37 28.75
C SER A 233 -79.16 9.07 29.51
N TYR A 234 -78.14 8.54 30.21
CA TYR A 234 -78.31 7.38 31.09
C TYR A 234 -79.30 7.62 32.25
N GLN A 235 -79.24 8.80 32.89
CA GLN A 235 -80.19 9.17 33.95
C GLN A 235 -81.60 9.25 33.43
N ILE A 236 -81.84 9.86 32.25
CA ILE A 236 -83.16 9.93 31.60
C ILE A 236 -83.72 8.53 31.31
N ASP A 237 -82.87 7.65 30.74
CA ASP A 237 -83.23 6.26 30.44
C ASP A 237 -83.58 5.47 31.70
N THR A 238 -82.88 5.72 32.80
CA THR A 238 -83.13 5.09 34.08
C THR A 238 -84.47 5.59 34.68
N LEU A 239 -84.76 6.90 34.63
CA LEU A 239 -86.00 7.49 35.08
C LEU A 239 -87.16 6.99 34.24
N ASN A 240 -87.06 6.89 32.94
CA ASN A 240 -88.12 6.36 32.06
C ASN A 240 -88.40 4.87 32.28
N LYS A 241 -87.50 4.09 32.86
CA LYS A 241 -87.73 2.68 33.24
C LYS A 241 -88.37 2.52 34.61
N THR A 242 -88.33 3.57 35.42
CA THR A 242 -88.95 3.57 36.80
C THR A 242 -90.30 4.23 36.89
N LEU A 243 -90.76 4.89 35.86
CA LEU A 243 -92.15 5.35 35.67
C LEU A 243 -92.95 4.28 34.94
#